data_8f60187875ceabc45d76077dad5d65d3
#
_entry.id   8f60187875ceabc45d76077dad5d65d3
#
_cell.length_a   1.000
_cell.length_b   1.000
_cell.length_c   1.000
_cell.angle_alpha   90.00
_cell.angle_beta   90.00
_cell.angle_gamma   90.00
#
_symmetry.space_group_name_H-M   'P 1'
#
loop_
_entity.id
_entity.type
_entity.pdbx_description
1 polymer ?
#
loop_
_entity_poly.entity_id
_entity_poly.type
_entity_poly.pdbx_seq_one_letter_code
_entity_poly.pdbx_strand_id
1 'polypeptide(L)'
;LDNLEKIRLSHLQNSGSIKGPKNENKSIVWLSYNIHGNESSSSEASMKTAYDLITKHTKWLLDTIVIIDPCVNPDGRDRYVNFYKQNRGIPYDTNQNSIEHDEPWHNGRTNHYAFDLNRDWAWVTQTETKNRINKFNDWLPHIHVDFHEQGINSPYYFAPAVEPYHEVVSKFQ
;
A
#
# COMPACT_ATOMS: atom_id res chain seq x y z
N LEU A 1 15.73 0.39 18.23
CA LEU A 1 14.50 1.21 18.33
C LEU A 1 14.85 2.69 18.54
N ASP A 2 15.76 3.02 19.47
CA ASP A 2 16.14 4.41 19.80
C ASP A 2 16.69 5.20 18.60
N ASN A 3 17.37 4.54 17.68
CA ASN A 3 17.89 5.19 16.48
C ASN A 3 16.79 5.54 15.47
N LEU A 4 15.78 4.69 15.31
CA LEU A 4 14.64 4.96 14.42
C LEU A 4 13.83 6.15 14.93
N GLU A 5 13.59 6.23 16.24
CA GLU A 5 12.87 7.34 16.84
C GLU A 5 13.63 8.67 16.67
N LYS A 6 14.94 8.67 16.85
CA LYS A 6 15.78 9.86 16.58
C LYS A 6 15.68 10.33 15.13
N ILE A 7 15.70 9.39 14.18
CA ILE A 7 15.58 9.70 12.75
C ILE A 7 14.18 10.27 12.46
N ARG A 8 13.14 9.65 12.98
CA ARG A 8 11.75 10.12 12.85
C ARG A 8 11.59 11.55 13.38
N LEU A 9 12.05 11.83 14.59
CA LEU A 9 11.99 13.16 15.17
C LEU A 9 12.79 14.17 14.36
N SER A 10 14.00 13.82 13.92
CA SER A 10 14.81 14.68 13.05
C SER A 10 14.08 15.02 11.75
N HIS A 11 13.44 14.04 11.12
CA HIS A 11 12.64 14.27 9.91
C HIS A 11 11.46 15.22 10.16
N LEU A 12 10.70 15.02 11.25
CA LEU A 12 9.59 15.92 11.62
C LEU A 12 10.08 17.34 11.92
N GLN A 13 11.26 17.51 12.49
CA GLN A 13 11.89 18.82 12.70
C GLN A 13 12.29 19.47 11.37
N ASN A 14 12.87 18.72 10.47
CA ASN A 14 13.28 19.20 9.14
C ASN A 14 12.06 19.61 8.28
N SER A 15 10.96 18.87 8.37
CA SER A 15 9.70 19.20 7.68
C SER A 15 8.97 20.40 8.29
N GLY A 16 9.34 20.82 9.49
CA GLY A 16 8.66 21.90 10.24
C GLY A 16 7.43 21.45 11.01
N SER A 17 7.13 20.15 11.03
CA SER A 17 5.97 19.59 11.76
C SER A 17 6.12 19.71 13.26
N ILE A 18 7.36 19.69 13.77
CA ILE A 18 7.69 19.96 15.16
C ILE A 18 8.86 20.95 15.27
N LYS A 19 8.96 21.66 16.38
CA LYS A 19 10.07 22.58 16.63
C LYS A 19 11.34 21.81 17.01
N GLY A 20 12.49 22.25 16.49
CA GLY A 20 13.79 21.70 16.82
C GLY A 20 14.86 22.02 15.77
N PRO A 21 16.11 21.64 16.02
CA PRO A 21 17.19 21.84 15.06
C PRO A 21 16.99 20.96 13.82
N LYS A 22 17.32 21.53 12.67
CA LYS A 22 17.33 20.74 11.41
C LYS A 22 18.63 19.93 11.34
N ASN A 23 18.49 18.67 11.06
CA ASN A 23 19.59 17.72 10.95
C ASN A 23 19.56 17.01 9.58
N GLU A 24 20.65 16.33 9.24
CA GLU A 24 20.65 15.44 8.09
C GLU A 24 19.65 14.29 8.30
N ASN A 25 18.93 13.95 7.25
CA ASN A 25 17.90 12.93 7.27
C ASN A 25 18.17 11.82 6.27
N LYS A 26 17.70 10.63 6.61
CA LYS A 26 17.53 9.56 5.66
C LYS A 26 16.24 9.78 4.87
N SER A 27 16.24 9.33 3.61
CA SER A 27 15.01 9.23 2.84
C SER A 27 14.05 8.23 3.50
N ILE A 28 12.75 8.52 3.47
CA ILE A 28 11.71 7.62 4.00
C ILE A 28 10.79 7.25 2.85
N VAL A 29 10.68 5.95 2.61
CA VAL A 29 9.82 5.36 1.58
C VAL A 29 8.78 4.50 2.28
N TRP A 30 7.51 4.71 1.96
CA TRP A 30 6.39 3.90 2.45
C TRP A 30 5.81 3.08 1.32
N LEU A 31 5.76 1.77 1.49
CA LEU A 31 5.23 0.80 0.53
C LEU A 31 3.96 0.20 1.11
N SER A 32 2.81 0.55 0.55
CA SER A 32 1.50 0.02 0.93
C SER A 32 1.05 -1.06 -0.04
N TYR A 33 0.60 -2.17 0.48
CA TYR A 33 0.16 -3.32 -0.31
C TYR A 33 -1.27 -3.71 0.07
N ASN A 34 -2.03 -4.17 -0.91
CA ASN A 34 -3.31 -4.84 -0.71
C ASN A 34 -4.39 -3.99 -0.02
N ILE A 35 -4.53 -2.74 -0.43
CA ILE A 35 -5.66 -1.89 -0.01
C ILE A 35 -6.99 -2.44 -0.57
N HIS A 36 -6.96 -3.07 -1.75
CA HIS A 36 -8.01 -3.92 -2.24
C HIS A 36 -7.62 -5.38 -1.96
N GLY A 37 -8.36 -6.06 -1.10
CA GLY A 37 -7.97 -7.38 -0.59
C GLY A 37 -7.90 -8.47 -1.63
N ASN A 38 -8.65 -8.36 -2.73
CA ASN A 38 -8.62 -9.29 -3.87
C ASN A 38 -7.50 -9.04 -4.88
N GLU A 39 -6.76 -7.94 -4.74
CA GLU A 39 -5.51 -7.69 -5.48
C GLU A 39 -4.35 -8.37 -4.74
N SER A 40 -4.36 -9.69 -4.72
CA SER A 40 -3.64 -10.50 -3.74
C SER A 40 -2.16 -10.69 -4.02
N SER A 41 -1.68 -10.52 -5.27
CA SER A 41 -0.27 -10.71 -5.62
C SER A 41 0.63 -9.67 -4.93
N SER A 42 0.10 -8.52 -4.64
CA SER A 42 0.84 -7.46 -3.96
C SER A 42 1.26 -7.84 -2.54
N SER A 43 0.39 -8.53 -1.77
CA SER A 43 0.75 -9.02 -0.43
C SER A 43 1.89 -10.05 -0.48
N GLU A 44 1.86 -10.95 -1.46
CA GLU A 44 2.94 -11.92 -1.68
C GLU A 44 4.25 -11.19 -2.06
N ALA A 45 4.14 -10.18 -2.93
CA ALA A 45 5.29 -9.35 -3.31
C ALA A 45 5.89 -8.59 -2.13
N SER A 46 5.08 -8.19 -1.13
CA SER A 46 5.57 -7.50 0.06
C SER A 46 6.57 -8.33 0.86
N MET A 47 6.29 -9.62 1.03
CA MET A 47 7.19 -10.56 1.71
C MET A 47 8.52 -10.70 0.97
N LYS A 48 8.44 -10.85 -0.37
CA LYS A 48 9.64 -10.91 -1.21
C LYS A 48 10.43 -9.61 -1.15
N THR A 49 9.77 -8.47 -1.19
CA THR A 49 10.40 -7.15 -1.07
C THR A 49 11.16 -7.02 0.25
N ALA A 50 10.53 -7.38 1.37
CA ALA A 50 11.19 -7.37 2.68
C ALA A 50 12.43 -8.27 2.70
N TYR A 51 12.31 -9.49 2.20
CA TYR A 51 13.42 -10.45 2.11
C TYR A 51 14.56 -9.90 1.23
N ASP A 52 14.26 -9.39 0.04
CA ASP A 52 15.28 -8.88 -0.89
C ASP A 52 16.00 -7.64 -0.33
N LEU A 53 15.27 -6.75 0.36
CA LEU A 53 15.88 -5.58 1.01
C LEU A 53 16.93 -5.98 2.06
N ILE A 54 16.63 -6.95 2.91
CA ILE A 54 17.54 -7.35 4.00
C ILE A 54 18.64 -8.33 3.57
N THR A 55 18.51 -8.95 2.38
CA THR A 55 19.49 -9.96 1.92
C THR A 55 20.30 -9.50 0.69
N LYS A 56 19.70 -8.75 -0.22
CA LYS A 56 20.30 -8.36 -1.50
C LYS A 56 20.59 -6.87 -1.63
N HIS A 57 19.78 -6.04 -0.97
CA HIS A 57 19.79 -4.58 -1.12
C HIS A 57 20.09 -3.82 0.16
N THR A 58 20.81 -4.45 1.08
CA THR A 58 21.15 -3.85 2.40
C THR A 58 21.84 -2.49 2.29
N LYS A 59 22.57 -2.24 1.19
CA LYS A 59 23.23 -0.95 0.95
C LYS A 59 22.22 0.21 0.82
N TRP A 60 21.04 -0.04 0.28
CA TRP A 60 19.99 0.99 0.19
C TRP A 60 19.47 1.44 1.56
N LEU A 61 19.51 0.52 2.55
CA LEU A 61 19.05 0.81 3.90
C LEU A 61 20.05 1.66 4.71
N LEU A 62 21.23 1.95 4.16
CA LEU A 62 22.18 2.87 4.79
C LEU A 62 21.63 4.30 4.78
N ASP A 63 20.98 4.71 3.69
CA ASP A 63 20.51 6.07 3.48
C ASP A 63 18.97 6.17 3.39
N THR A 64 18.27 5.04 3.41
CA THR A 64 16.82 4.98 3.24
C THR A 64 16.17 4.13 4.34
N ILE A 65 15.11 4.67 4.91
CA ILE A 65 14.17 3.91 5.75
C ILE A 65 13.05 3.43 4.85
N VAL A 66 12.78 2.15 4.85
CA VAL A 66 11.66 1.56 4.13
C VAL A 66 10.62 1.08 5.14
N ILE A 67 9.42 1.63 5.04
CA ILE A 67 8.25 1.20 5.81
C ILE A 67 7.43 0.31 4.89
N ILE A 68 7.13 -0.89 5.32
CA ILE A 68 6.29 -1.84 4.59
C ILE A 68 4.99 -2.03 5.35
N ASP A 69 3.88 -1.68 4.70
CA ASP A 69 2.52 -1.97 5.13
C ASP A 69 2.00 -3.14 4.27
N PRO A 70 2.17 -4.39 4.74
CA PRO A 70 2.09 -5.56 3.86
C PRO A 70 0.67 -5.96 3.48
N CYS A 71 -0.33 -5.52 4.24
CA CYS A 71 -1.73 -5.83 3.98
C CYS A 71 -2.64 -4.79 4.64
N VAL A 72 -3.00 -3.77 3.88
CA VAL A 72 -3.87 -2.67 4.36
C VAL A 72 -5.30 -3.15 4.65
N ASN A 73 -5.78 -4.15 3.89
CA ASN A 73 -7.14 -4.68 3.97
C ASN A 73 -7.14 -6.19 4.28
N PRO A 74 -6.87 -6.59 5.53
CA PRO A 74 -6.82 -8.00 5.89
C PRO A 74 -8.18 -8.71 5.75
N ASP A 75 -9.30 -8.05 6.05
CA ASP A 75 -10.63 -8.63 5.92
C ASP A 75 -11.00 -8.93 4.47
N GLY A 76 -10.70 -7.99 3.57
CA GLY A 76 -10.89 -8.20 2.13
C GLY A 76 -10.01 -9.31 1.58
N ARG A 77 -8.75 -9.37 2.02
CA ARG A 77 -7.84 -10.45 1.64
C ARG A 77 -8.33 -11.81 2.12
N ASP A 78 -8.75 -11.94 3.37
CA ASP A 78 -9.28 -13.20 3.90
C ASP A 78 -10.52 -13.66 3.15
N ARG A 79 -11.40 -12.75 2.80
CA ARG A 79 -12.59 -13.04 1.99
C ARG A 79 -12.20 -13.61 0.63
N TYR A 80 -11.27 -12.95 -0.08
CA TYR A 80 -10.77 -13.42 -1.36
C TYR A 80 -10.09 -14.79 -1.27
N VAL A 81 -9.20 -14.98 -0.29
CA VAL A 81 -8.49 -16.25 -0.09
C VAL A 81 -9.46 -17.39 0.21
N ASN A 82 -10.49 -17.15 1.01
CA ASN A 82 -11.50 -18.15 1.30
C ASN A 82 -12.34 -18.48 0.07
N PHE A 83 -12.76 -17.47 -0.71
CA PHE A 83 -13.43 -17.68 -1.98
C PHE A 83 -12.58 -18.53 -2.92
N TYR A 84 -11.32 -18.16 -3.15
CA TYR A 84 -10.40 -18.88 -4.01
C TYR A 84 -10.21 -20.34 -3.59
N LYS A 85 -9.96 -20.59 -2.30
CA LYS A 85 -9.79 -21.96 -1.78
C LYS A 85 -11.02 -22.83 -1.94
N GLN A 86 -12.21 -22.26 -1.87
CA GLN A 86 -13.47 -22.98 -1.99
C GLN A 86 -13.85 -23.29 -3.44
N ASN A 87 -13.45 -22.45 -4.39
CA ASN A 87 -13.93 -22.50 -5.77
C ASN A 87 -12.89 -22.93 -6.79
N ARG A 88 -11.60 -22.95 -6.44
CA ARG A 88 -10.54 -23.36 -7.36
C ARG A 88 -10.71 -24.82 -7.79
N GLY A 89 -10.55 -25.08 -9.09
CA GLY A 89 -10.50 -26.42 -9.65
C GLY A 89 -9.17 -27.15 -9.38
N ILE A 90 -9.18 -28.48 -9.50
CA ILE A 90 -7.98 -29.33 -9.52
C ILE A 90 -8.10 -30.29 -10.71
N PRO A 91 -7.35 -30.06 -11.80
CA PRO A 91 -6.46 -28.91 -12.08
C PRO A 91 -7.22 -27.59 -12.16
N TYR A 92 -6.49 -26.48 -12.15
CA TYR A 92 -7.08 -25.15 -12.34
C TYR A 92 -7.84 -25.07 -13.66
N ASP A 93 -8.98 -24.41 -13.65
CA ASP A 93 -9.77 -24.18 -14.85
C ASP A 93 -9.27 -22.91 -15.57
N THR A 94 -8.81 -23.07 -16.81
CA THR A 94 -8.33 -21.95 -17.62
C THR A 94 -9.46 -21.18 -18.32
N ASN A 95 -10.72 -21.60 -18.16
CA ASN A 95 -11.87 -20.88 -18.69
C ASN A 95 -12.09 -19.61 -17.88
N GLN A 96 -11.98 -18.44 -18.51
CA GLN A 96 -12.15 -17.15 -17.87
C GLN A 96 -13.53 -16.94 -17.22
N ASN A 97 -14.54 -17.69 -17.64
CA ASN A 97 -15.89 -17.63 -17.10
C ASN A 97 -16.13 -18.68 -16.00
N SER A 98 -15.10 -19.39 -15.57
CA SER A 98 -15.26 -20.33 -14.48
C SER A 98 -15.41 -19.62 -13.15
N ILE A 99 -16.11 -20.28 -12.21
CA ILE A 99 -16.38 -19.71 -10.87
C ILE A 99 -15.09 -19.34 -10.13
N GLU A 100 -13.97 -19.98 -10.40
CA GLU A 100 -12.70 -19.70 -9.71
C GLU A 100 -12.11 -18.32 -10.09
N HIS A 101 -12.60 -17.69 -11.19
CA HIS A 101 -12.17 -16.39 -11.68
C HIS A 101 -13.21 -15.28 -11.45
N ASP A 102 -14.40 -15.64 -10.96
CA ASP A 102 -15.53 -14.70 -10.81
C ASP A 102 -15.95 -14.59 -9.33
N GLU A 103 -15.25 -13.75 -8.61
CA GLU A 103 -15.53 -13.49 -7.20
C GLU A 103 -16.88 -12.76 -7.04
N PRO A 104 -17.87 -13.38 -6.37
CA PRO A 104 -19.19 -12.76 -6.22
C PRO A 104 -19.14 -11.56 -5.28
N TRP A 105 -20.12 -10.71 -5.39
CA TRP A 105 -20.40 -9.71 -4.35
C TRP A 105 -20.88 -10.43 -3.07
N HIS A 106 -20.40 -10.15 -1.94
CA HIS A 106 -19.50 -9.11 -1.46
C HIS A 106 -18.04 -9.59 -1.56
N ASN A 107 -17.29 -9.01 -2.48
CA ASN A 107 -15.95 -9.47 -2.86
C ASN A 107 -14.83 -8.92 -1.96
N GLY A 108 -13.61 -9.39 -2.17
CA GLY A 108 -12.44 -9.00 -1.37
C GLY A 108 -11.93 -7.58 -1.61
N ARG A 109 -12.51 -6.81 -2.54
CA ARG A 109 -12.08 -5.43 -2.76
C ARG A 109 -12.23 -4.56 -1.52
N THR A 110 -13.36 -4.67 -0.85
CA THR A 110 -13.74 -3.81 0.29
C THR A 110 -13.35 -4.42 1.64
N ASN A 111 -13.37 -3.60 2.70
CA ASN A 111 -13.11 -4.06 4.07
C ASN A 111 -14.29 -4.86 4.65
N HIS A 112 -14.25 -5.12 5.96
CA HIS A 112 -15.32 -5.81 6.68
C HIS A 112 -16.72 -5.18 6.49
N TYR A 113 -16.77 -3.86 6.43
CA TYR A 113 -18.02 -3.10 6.32
C TYR A 113 -18.42 -2.76 4.89
N ALA A 114 -17.88 -3.47 3.89
CA ALA A 114 -18.11 -3.18 2.47
C ALA A 114 -17.67 -1.79 2.03
N PHE A 115 -16.65 -1.23 2.67
CA PHE A 115 -16.13 0.08 2.36
C PHE A 115 -14.82 -0.02 1.56
N ASP A 116 -14.72 0.73 0.45
CA ASP A 116 -13.48 0.81 -0.33
C ASP A 116 -12.47 1.72 0.40
N LEU A 117 -11.45 1.12 1.01
CA LEU A 117 -10.42 1.84 1.76
C LEU A 117 -9.63 2.82 0.89
N ASN A 118 -9.56 2.56 -0.43
CA ASN A 118 -8.93 3.49 -1.38
C ASN A 118 -9.84 4.68 -1.78
N ARG A 119 -11.00 4.82 -1.14
CA ARG A 119 -11.86 6.01 -1.20
C ARG A 119 -11.95 6.73 0.13
N ASP A 120 -11.20 6.28 1.15
CA ASP A 120 -11.32 6.79 2.53
C ASP A 120 -10.14 7.69 2.96
N TRP A 121 -9.15 7.93 2.09
CA TRP A 121 -7.97 8.73 2.42
C TRP A 121 -8.31 10.14 2.94
N ALA A 122 -9.32 10.80 2.35
CA ALA A 122 -9.75 12.13 2.74
C ALA A 122 -10.77 12.13 3.89
N TRP A 123 -11.63 11.11 3.93
CA TRP A 123 -12.74 11.03 4.89
C TRP A 123 -12.32 10.44 6.23
N VAL A 124 -11.37 9.48 6.20
CA VAL A 124 -10.81 8.84 7.40
C VAL A 124 -11.90 8.27 8.31
N THR A 125 -12.86 7.56 7.71
CA THR A 125 -14.01 7.00 8.43
C THR A 125 -13.73 5.61 8.98
N GLN A 126 -12.93 4.82 8.27
CA GLN A 126 -12.62 3.43 8.61
C GLN A 126 -11.47 3.33 9.60
N THR A 127 -11.49 2.30 10.44
CA THR A 127 -10.47 2.06 11.48
C THR A 127 -9.09 1.85 10.86
N GLU A 128 -9.01 1.10 9.77
CA GLU A 128 -7.78 0.83 9.03
C GLU A 128 -7.17 2.14 8.53
N THR A 129 -7.98 3.00 7.94
CA THR A 129 -7.53 4.31 7.45
C THR A 129 -7.08 5.22 8.58
N LYS A 130 -7.83 5.29 9.68
CA LYS A 130 -7.44 6.08 10.86
C LYS A 130 -6.07 5.68 11.39
N ASN A 131 -5.85 4.37 11.55
CA ASN A 131 -4.59 3.85 12.06
C ASN A 131 -3.44 4.13 11.09
N ARG A 132 -3.65 3.94 9.80
CA ARG A 132 -2.67 4.19 8.76
C ARG A 132 -2.29 5.67 8.66
N ILE A 133 -3.28 6.57 8.58
CA ILE A 133 -3.04 8.02 8.51
C ILE A 133 -2.28 8.53 9.73
N ASN A 134 -2.59 8.05 10.92
CA ASN A 134 -1.85 8.42 12.11
C ASN A 134 -0.36 8.04 11.96
N LYS A 135 -0.07 6.82 11.52
CA LYS A 135 1.30 6.37 11.30
C LYS A 135 1.98 7.07 10.13
N PHE A 136 1.22 7.34 9.06
CA PHE A 136 1.73 8.11 7.93
C PHE A 136 2.16 9.53 8.35
N ASN A 137 1.34 10.20 9.15
CA ASN A 137 1.65 11.53 9.67
C ASN A 137 2.78 11.52 10.70
N ASP A 138 2.94 10.43 11.46
CA ASP A 138 4.08 10.25 12.36
C ASP A 138 5.41 10.17 11.60
N TRP A 139 5.41 9.61 10.40
CA TRP A 139 6.61 9.38 9.61
C TRP A 139 6.82 10.36 8.45
N LEU A 140 5.76 10.95 7.91
CA LEU A 140 5.76 11.87 6.75
C LEU A 140 6.69 11.38 5.61
N PRO A 141 6.43 10.23 4.98
CA PRO A 141 7.34 9.65 4.01
C PRO A 141 7.58 10.61 2.83
N HIS A 142 8.80 10.61 2.29
CA HIS A 142 9.15 11.37 1.09
C HIS A 142 8.53 10.77 -0.16
N ILE A 143 8.39 9.45 -0.16
CA ILE A 143 7.77 8.68 -1.25
C ILE A 143 6.78 7.70 -0.64
N HIS A 144 5.57 7.69 -1.19
CA HIS A 144 4.57 6.67 -0.92
C HIS A 144 4.23 5.93 -2.21
N VAL A 145 4.28 4.62 -2.16
CA VAL A 145 3.89 3.74 -3.27
C VAL A 145 2.73 2.87 -2.81
N ASP A 146 1.63 2.94 -3.52
CA ASP A 146 0.43 2.13 -3.27
C ASP A 146 0.29 1.11 -4.41
N PHE A 147 0.43 -0.17 -4.06
CA PHE A 147 0.47 -1.28 -5.02
C PHE A 147 -0.92 -1.80 -5.30
N HIS A 148 -1.29 -1.80 -6.57
CA HIS A 148 -2.57 -2.26 -7.09
C HIS A 148 -2.41 -3.31 -8.19
N GLU A 149 -3.51 -3.99 -8.48
CA GLU A 149 -3.65 -4.83 -9.67
C GLU A 149 -4.74 -4.28 -10.59
N GLN A 150 -4.62 -4.59 -11.85
CA GLN A 150 -5.66 -4.33 -12.85
C GLN A 150 -6.29 -5.65 -13.29
N GLY A 151 -7.50 -5.60 -13.84
CA GLY A 151 -8.11 -6.77 -14.44
C GLY A 151 -7.23 -7.33 -15.59
N ILE A 152 -7.22 -8.65 -15.73
CA ILE A 152 -6.33 -9.35 -16.68
C ILE A 152 -6.45 -8.84 -18.13
N ASN A 153 -7.61 -8.35 -18.51
CA ASN A 153 -7.88 -7.80 -19.85
C ASN A 153 -7.79 -6.25 -19.90
N SER A 154 -7.37 -5.62 -18.83
CA SER A 154 -7.24 -4.17 -18.78
C SER A 154 -5.95 -3.72 -19.47
N PRO A 155 -5.94 -2.53 -20.12
CA PRO A 155 -4.72 -1.94 -20.63
C PRO A 155 -3.79 -1.54 -19.48
N TYR A 156 -2.50 -1.40 -19.78
CA TYR A 156 -1.56 -0.84 -18.81
C TYR A 156 -1.97 0.57 -18.41
N TYR A 157 -1.76 0.90 -17.15
CA TYR A 157 -1.86 2.27 -16.67
C TYR A 157 -0.62 3.05 -17.09
N PHE A 158 -0.83 4.25 -17.62
CA PHE A 158 0.26 5.17 -17.98
C PHE A 158 0.07 6.52 -17.32
N ALA A 159 1.15 7.07 -16.78
CA ALA A 159 1.22 8.49 -16.43
C ALA A 159 1.32 9.34 -17.72
N PRO A 160 0.84 10.59 -17.72
CA PRO A 160 0.25 11.32 -16.59
C PRO A 160 -1.20 10.94 -16.30
N ALA A 161 -1.70 11.41 -15.15
CA ALA A 161 -3.12 11.32 -14.82
C ALA A 161 -3.99 12.09 -15.85
N VAL A 162 -5.28 11.76 -15.88
CA VAL A 162 -6.24 12.43 -16.79
C VAL A 162 -6.52 13.85 -16.30
N GLU A 163 -6.49 14.82 -17.19
CA GLU A 163 -6.89 16.20 -16.89
C GLU A 163 -8.42 16.31 -16.64
N PRO A 164 -8.86 17.31 -15.84
CA PRO A 164 -8.05 18.41 -15.28
C PRO A 164 -7.28 18.00 -14.02
N TYR A 165 -6.04 18.47 -13.90
CA TYR A 165 -5.25 18.29 -12.68
C TYR A 165 -5.73 19.22 -11.58
N HIS A 166 -5.57 18.79 -10.33
CA HIS A 166 -5.85 19.64 -9.20
C HIS A 166 -4.87 20.83 -9.18
N GLU A 167 -5.38 22.03 -8.89
CA GLU A 167 -4.61 23.28 -8.94
C GLU A 167 -3.37 23.31 -8.01
N VAL A 168 -3.36 22.47 -6.96
CA VAL A 168 -2.21 22.35 -6.05
C VAL A 168 -1.15 21.36 -6.52
N VAL A 169 -1.38 20.64 -7.64
CA VAL A 169 -0.37 19.76 -8.22
C VAL A 169 0.76 20.60 -8.76
N SER A 170 1.97 20.35 -8.27
CA SER A 170 3.14 21.11 -8.68
C SER A 170 3.60 20.70 -10.09
N LYS A 171 4.31 21.61 -10.76
CA LYS A 171 4.91 21.33 -12.08
C LYS A 171 6.00 20.24 -12.08
N PHE A 172 6.34 19.71 -10.92
CA PHE A 172 7.33 18.64 -10.75
C PHE A 172 6.67 17.26 -10.51
N GLN A 173 5.34 17.18 -10.53
CA GLN A 173 4.59 15.92 -10.39
C GLN A 173 4.12 15.38 -11.74
#